data_2e0e001764f1a13c8f3efa7998352a5e
#
_entry.id   2e0e001764f1a13c8f3efa7998352a5e
#
_cell.length_a   1.000
_cell.length_b   1.000
_cell.length_c   1.000
_cell.angle_alpha   90.00
_cell.angle_beta   90.00
_cell.angle_gamma   90.00
#
_symmetry.space_group_name_H-M   'P 1'
#
loop_
_entity.id
_entity.type
_entity.pdbx_description
1 polymer ?
#
loop_
_entity_poly.entity_id
_entity_poly.type
_entity_poly.pdbx_seq_one_letter_code
_entity_poly.pdbx_strand_id
1 'polypeptide(L)'
;HRLYAALFFGAVKLIEAMENRLPSQALVLDLKNLIYIDTSGADTLMALARTCRKKQVRLIVCGLEHQPLEMMQRCGLLQQLSEHNLHPDLAQGLASALGGASVAKI
;
A
#
# COMPACT_ATOMS: atom_id res chain seq x y z
N HIS A 1 9.05 -1.07 -14.64
CA HIS A 1 10.34 -0.57 -14.12
C HIS A 1 10.79 -1.35 -12.92
N ARG A 2 12.11 -1.35 -12.71
CA ARG A 2 12.72 -2.05 -11.59
C ARG A 2 12.18 -1.60 -10.24
N LEU A 3 11.95 -0.29 -10.08
CA LEU A 3 11.48 0.26 -8.82
C LEU A 3 10.12 -0.34 -8.44
N TYR A 4 9.20 -0.36 -9.38
CA TYR A 4 7.87 -0.88 -9.12
C TYR A 4 7.87 -2.38 -8.93
N ALA A 5 8.68 -3.09 -9.73
CA ALA A 5 8.80 -4.54 -9.59
C ALA A 5 9.39 -4.90 -8.21
N ALA A 6 10.42 -4.19 -7.78
CA ALA A 6 11.03 -4.43 -6.48
C ALA A 6 10.06 -4.16 -5.34
N LEU A 7 9.30 -3.08 -5.44
CA LEU A 7 8.26 -2.76 -4.46
C LEU A 7 7.21 -3.85 -4.41
N PHE A 8 6.72 -4.27 -5.57
CA PHE A 8 5.68 -5.30 -5.65
C PHE A 8 6.17 -6.62 -5.04
N PHE A 9 7.34 -7.10 -5.45
CA PHE A 9 7.88 -8.36 -4.93
C PHE A 9 8.15 -8.29 -3.43
N GLY A 10 8.70 -7.18 -2.96
CA GLY A 10 8.93 -6.99 -1.53
C GLY A 10 7.64 -7.02 -0.73
N ALA A 11 6.63 -6.33 -1.23
CA ALA A 11 5.33 -6.29 -0.58
C ALA A 11 4.65 -7.67 -0.58
N VAL A 12 4.72 -8.40 -1.70
CA VAL A 12 4.13 -9.74 -1.80
C VAL A 12 4.80 -10.69 -0.80
N LYS A 13 6.11 -10.60 -0.62
CA LYS A 13 6.80 -11.43 0.37
C LYS A 13 6.33 -11.13 1.78
N LEU A 14 6.10 -9.87 2.10
CA LEU A 14 5.55 -9.50 3.40
C LEU A 14 4.15 -10.07 3.59
N ILE A 15 3.33 -10.03 2.55
CA ILE A 15 1.98 -10.59 2.59
C ILE A 15 2.03 -12.10 2.80
N GLU A 16 2.91 -12.79 2.10
CA GLU A 16 3.07 -14.24 2.26
C GLU A 16 3.48 -14.60 3.68
N ALA A 17 4.32 -13.79 4.30
CA ALA A 17 4.74 -14.03 5.68
C ALA A 17 3.59 -13.87 6.68
N MET A 18 2.54 -13.13 6.30
CA MET A 18 1.36 -12.90 7.13
C MET A 18 0.30 -13.99 7.00
N GLU A 19 0.38 -14.84 5.97
CA GLU A 19 -0.73 -15.71 5.57
C GLU A 19 -1.32 -16.56 6.70
N ASN A 20 -0.48 -17.05 7.59
CA ASN A 20 -0.92 -17.97 8.63
C ASN A 20 -0.95 -17.33 10.02
N ARG A 21 -0.98 -16.02 10.08
CA ARG A 21 -0.97 -15.31 11.34
C ARG A 21 -2.32 -14.75 11.73
N LEU A 22 -2.66 -14.87 13.00
CA LEU A 22 -3.86 -14.29 13.57
C LEU A 22 -3.46 -13.39 14.74
N PRO A 23 -4.11 -12.24 14.93
CA PRO A 23 -5.16 -11.65 14.09
C PRO A 23 -4.63 -11.16 12.76
N SER A 24 -5.52 -10.77 11.87
CA SER A 24 -5.16 -10.22 10.56
C SER A 24 -4.21 -9.05 10.71
N GLN A 25 -3.22 -8.99 9.84
CA GLN A 25 -2.22 -7.95 9.86
C GLN A 25 -2.43 -6.96 8.73
N ALA A 26 -1.69 -5.86 8.79
CA ALA A 26 -1.74 -4.82 7.79
C ALA A 26 -0.39 -4.70 7.09
N LEU A 27 -0.44 -4.36 5.81
CA LEU A 27 0.73 -3.92 5.05
C LEU A 27 0.64 -2.40 4.93
N VAL A 28 1.67 -1.71 5.40
CA VAL A 28 1.73 -0.25 5.33
C VAL A 28 2.72 0.13 4.23
N LEU A 29 2.24 0.86 3.22
CA LEU A 29 3.09 1.41 2.17
C LEU A 29 3.40 2.86 2.49
N ASP A 30 4.67 3.17 2.66
CA ASP A 30 5.12 4.54 2.84
C ASP A 30 5.62 5.07 1.51
N LEU A 31 4.85 5.93 0.88
CA LEU A 31 5.11 6.48 -0.44
C LEU A 31 5.52 7.95 -0.41
N LYS A 32 5.96 8.45 0.75
CA LYS A 32 6.25 9.87 0.87
C LYS A 32 7.40 10.34 -0.03
N ASN A 33 8.30 9.44 -0.41
CA ASN A 33 9.41 9.78 -1.29
C ASN A 33 9.07 9.61 -2.77
N LEU A 34 7.87 9.17 -3.08
CA LEU A 34 7.40 9.00 -4.45
C LEU A 34 6.93 10.35 -4.96
N ILE A 35 7.67 10.91 -5.91
CA ILE A 35 7.39 12.24 -6.46
C ILE A 35 6.45 12.15 -7.65
N TYR A 36 6.58 11.10 -8.44
CA TYR A 36 5.84 10.90 -9.66
C TYR A 36 5.53 9.43 -9.85
N ILE A 37 4.34 9.14 -10.36
CA ILE A 37 3.94 7.77 -10.70
C ILE A 37 3.35 7.78 -12.12
N ASP A 38 3.77 6.80 -12.91
CA ASP A 38 3.22 6.60 -14.25
C ASP A 38 2.15 5.50 -14.23
N THR A 39 1.64 5.17 -15.40
CA THR A 39 0.60 4.15 -15.53
C THR A 39 1.07 2.79 -15.00
N SER A 40 2.33 2.43 -15.27
CA SER A 40 2.89 1.16 -14.78
C SER A 40 2.92 1.10 -13.26
N GLY A 41 3.32 2.20 -12.62
CA GLY A 41 3.32 2.27 -11.17
C GLY A 41 1.92 2.20 -10.59
N ALA A 42 0.98 2.90 -11.22
CA ALA A 42 -0.41 2.86 -10.79
C ALA A 42 -0.98 1.45 -10.91
N ASP A 43 -0.71 0.77 -12.01
CA ASP A 43 -1.15 -0.61 -12.20
C ASP A 43 -0.56 -1.54 -11.15
N THR A 44 0.70 -1.33 -10.79
CA THR A 44 1.37 -2.11 -9.74
C THR A 44 0.68 -1.94 -8.39
N LEU A 45 0.37 -0.70 -8.03
CA LEU A 45 -0.33 -0.44 -6.77
C LEU A 45 -1.74 -1.01 -6.76
N MET A 46 -2.44 -0.94 -7.90
CA MET A 46 -3.75 -1.55 -8.03
C MET A 46 -3.68 -3.07 -7.89
N ALA A 47 -2.69 -3.69 -8.51
CA ALA A 47 -2.48 -5.14 -8.39
C ALA A 47 -2.17 -5.52 -6.94
N LEU A 48 -1.38 -4.73 -6.25
CA LEU A 48 -1.06 -4.97 -4.85
C LEU A 48 -2.31 -4.85 -3.97
N ALA A 49 -3.15 -3.87 -4.23
CA ALA A 49 -4.41 -3.72 -3.50
C ALA A 49 -5.31 -4.95 -3.68
N ARG A 50 -5.39 -5.47 -4.90
CA ARG A 50 -6.16 -6.68 -5.18
C ARG A 50 -5.58 -7.90 -4.45
N THR A 51 -4.25 -8.01 -4.44
CA THR A 51 -3.57 -9.11 -3.75
C THR A 51 -3.85 -9.06 -2.25
N CYS A 52 -3.76 -7.87 -1.66
CA CYS A 52 -4.06 -7.70 -0.24
C CYS A 52 -5.51 -8.09 0.08
N ARG A 53 -6.45 -7.68 -0.75
CA ARG A 53 -7.85 -8.03 -0.56
C ARG A 53 -8.05 -9.54 -0.62
N LYS A 54 -7.42 -10.19 -1.60
CA LYS A 54 -7.53 -11.63 -1.78
C LYS A 54 -6.96 -12.40 -0.60
N LYS A 55 -5.89 -11.89 0.00
CA LYS A 55 -5.21 -12.51 1.15
C LYS A 55 -5.76 -12.04 2.49
N GLN A 56 -6.74 -11.16 2.47
CA GLN A 56 -7.33 -10.58 3.68
C GLN A 56 -6.32 -9.80 4.51
N VAL A 57 -5.41 -9.13 3.84
CA VAL A 57 -4.44 -8.22 4.46
C VAL A 57 -4.94 -6.80 4.26
N ARG A 58 -4.96 -6.02 5.32
CA ARG A 58 -5.35 -4.62 5.24
C ARG A 58 -4.22 -3.82 4.61
N LEU A 59 -4.49 -3.12 3.52
CA LEU A 59 -3.50 -2.26 2.87
C LEU A 59 -3.70 -0.83 3.35
N ILE A 60 -2.66 -0.27 3.96
CA ILE A 60 -2.64 1.10 4.45
C ILE A 60 -1.61 1.86 3.63
N VAL A 61 -1.98 3.00 3.07
CA VAL A 61 -1.11 3.81 2.23
C VAL A 61 -0.86 5.15 2.92
N CYS A 62 0.41 5.54 3.00
CA CYS A 62 0.84 6.77 3.65
C CYS A 62 1.64 7.64 2.70
N GLY A 63 1.52 8.94 2.87
CA GLY A 63 2.41 9.90 2.20
C GLY A 63 2.09 10.21 0.76
N LEU A 64 0.92 9.82 0.26
CA LEU A 64 0.53 10.20 -1.10
C LEU A 64 0.19 11.68 -1.15
N GLU A 65 0.87 12.40 -2.05
CA GLU A 65 0.65 13.82 -2.27
C GLU A 65 0.78 14.14 -3.75
N HIS A 66 0.27 15.28 -4.15
CA HIS A 66 0.48 15.84 -5.49
C HIS A 66 0.16 14.87 -6.62
N GLN A 67 1.08 14.68 -7.57
CA GLN A 67 0.82 13.87 -8.76
C GLN A 67 0.53 12.39 -8.43
N PRO A 68 1.26 11.71 -7.55
CA PRO A 68 0.88 10.34 -7.18
C PRO A 68 -0.53 10.23 -6.62
N LEU A 69 -0.94 11.16 -5.79
CA LEU A 69 -2.29 11.15 -5.24
C LEU A 69 -3.34 11.34 -6.33
N GLU A 70 -3.11 12.29 -7.24
CA GLU A 70 -4.02 12.52 -8.36
C GLU A 70 -4.15 11.30 -9.26
N MET A 71 -3.02 10.66 -9.57
CA MET A 71 -3.03 9.45 -10.39
C MET A 71 -3.84 8.34 -9.72
N MET A 72 -3.65 8.14 -8.43
CA MET A 72 -4.36 7.09 -7.70
C MET A 72 -5.85 7.39 -7.61
N GLN A 73 -6.23 8.65 -7.51
CA GLN A 73 -7.64 9.03 -7.55
C GLN A 73 -8.26 8.68 -8.90
N ARG A 74 -7.56 8.96 -9.99
CA ARG A 74 -8.07 8.66 -11.34
C ARG A 74 -8.16 7.16 -11.61
N CYS A 75 -7.22 6.38 -11.06
CA CYS A 75 -7.23 4.92 -11.25
C CYS A 75 -8.24 4.19 -10.39
N GLY A 76 -8.84 4.88 -9.42
CA GLY A 76 -9.80 4.25 -8.52
C GLY A 76 -9.20 3.51 -7.35
N LEU A 77 -7.91 3.67 -7.08
CA LEU A 77 -7.29 3.03 -5.92
C LEU A 77 -7.96 3.50 -4.63
N LEU A 78 -8.25 4.80 -4.53
CA LEU A 78 -8.87 5.35 -3.33
C LEU A 78 -10.28 4.79 -3.10
N GLN A 79 -10.94 4.32 -4.14
CA GLN A 79 -12.23 3.67 -4.02
C GLN A 79 -12.10 2.25 -3.45
N GLN A 80 -10.96 1.61 -3.71
CA GLN A 80 -10.68 0.28 -3.15
C GLN A 80 -10.21 0.36 -1.71
N LEU A 81 -9.60 1.48 -1.33
CA LEU A 81 -9.17 1.71 0.04
C LEU A 81 -10.25 2.51 0.76
N SER A 82 -10.56 2.15 2.00
CA SER A 82 -11.39 3.01 2.81
C SER A 82 -10.59 4.23 3.25
N GLU A 83 -11.29 5.29 3.65
CA GLU A 83 -10.62 6.49 4.17
C GLU A 83 -9.71 6.18 5.35
N HIS A 84 -10.02 5.14 6.10
CA HIS A 84 -9.23 4.73 7.25
C HIS A 84 -7.87 4.14 6.85
N ASN A 85 -7.67 3.84 5.59
CA ASN A 85 -6.45 3.23 5.09
C ASN A 85 -5.56 4.18 4.30
N LEU A 86 -5.92 5.45 4.24
CA LEU A 86 -5.13 6.48 3.59
C LEU A 86 -4.74 7.52 4.62
N HIS A 87 -3.43 7.70 4.83
CA HIS A 87 -2.92 8.58 5.87
C HIS A 87 -1.87 9.54 5.32
N PRO A 88 -1.74 10.74 5.90
CA PRO A 88 -0.76 11.71 5.40
C PRO A 88 0.67 11.33 5.72
N ASP A 89 0.91 10.55 6.76
CA ASP A 89 2.28 10.16 7.11
C ASP A 89 2.33 8.76 7.71
N LEU A 90 3.55 8.22 7.80
CA LEU A 90 3.79 6.88 8.29
C LEU A 90 3.34 6.69 9.73
N ALA A 91 3.54 7.70 10.57
CA ALA A 91 3.18 7.58 11.99
C ALA A 91 1.67 7.34 12.15
N GLN A 92 0.85 8.08 11.40
CA GLN A 92 -0.60 7.89 11.44
C GLN A 92 -1.00 6.55 10.85
N GLY A 93 -0.33 6.13 9.77
CA GLY A 93 -0.59 4.82 9.17
C GLY A 93 -0.29 3.68 10.13
N LEU A 94 0.83 3.74 10.83
CA LEU A 94 1.18 2.75 11.81
C LEU A 94 0.23 2.73 13.00
N ALA A 95 -0.20 3.91 13.45
CA ALA A 95 -1.16 4.01 14.54
C ALA A 95 -2.51 3.37 14.18
N SER A 96 -2.87 3.42 12.90
CA SER A 96 -4.10 2.81 12.39
C SER A 96 -4.00 1.29 12.31
N ALA A 97 -2.80 0.72 12.28
CA ALA A 97 -2.56 -0.70 12.10
C ALA A 97 -2.59 -1.45 13.43
N LEU A 98 -3.75 -1.57 14.01
CA LEU A 98 -3.93 -2.24 15.30
C LEU A 98 -3.64 -3.74 15.14
N GLY A 99 -2.80 -4.29 15.99
CA GLY A 99 -2.51 -5.72 16.02
C GLY A 99 -1.29 -6.14 15.22
N GLY A 100 -0.67 -5.22 14.48
CA GLY A 100 0.57 -5.52 13.79
C GLY A 100 0.59 -5.02 12.36
N ALA A 101 1.78 -4.68 11.90
CA ALA A 101 1.97 -4.16 10.56
C ALA A 101 3.35 -4.50 10.05
N SER A 102 3.45 -4.76 8.75
CA SER A 102 4.71 -4.80 8.02
C SER A 102 4.76 -3.56 7.13
N VAL A 103 5.93 -2.96 7.00
CA VAL A 103 6.09 -1.70 6.29
C VAL A 103 6.93 -1.90 5.05
N ALA A 104 6.43 -1.40 3.91
CA ALA A 104 7.19 -1.32 2.67
C ALA A 104 7.34 0.16 2.30
N LYS A 105 8.56 0.55 1.94
CA LYS A 105 8.86 1.94 1.61
C LYS A 105 9.47 2.06 0.23
N ILE A 106 9.22 3.18 -0.39
CA ILE A 106 9.94 3.58 -1.58
C ILE A 106 10.98 4.61 -1.19
#